data_6ddec288195771a7035ca278d080be9f
#
_entry.id   6ddec288195771a7035ca278d080be9f
#
_cell.length_a   1.000
_cell.length_b   1.000
_cell.length_c   1.000
_cell.angle_alpha   90.00
_cell.angle_beta   90.00
_cell.angle_gamma   90.00
#
_symmetry.space_group_name_H-M   'P 1'
#
loop_
_entity.id
_entity.type
_entity.pdbx_description
1 polymer ?
#
loop_
_entity_poly.entity_id
_entity_poly.type
_entity_poly.pdbx_seq_one_letter_code
_entity_poly.pdbx_strand_id
1 'polypeptide(L)'
;MSNLNDLTIPLSALDFTSDETASATADNWTVIQVGVLLQAVVEHHARSVLDEGDIHSVSVTFDVSADAATGTQVEFESRIDRKTRTLIFASGVAKQNDRHLLKATVVFRIS
;
A
#
# COMPACT_ATOMS: atom_id res chain seq x y z
N MET A 1 -13.13 -4.86 22.69
CA MET A 1 -12.25 -3.86 22.08
C MET A 1 -10.88 -4.47 21.85
N SER A 2 -10.45 -4.49 20.61
CA SER A 2 -9.10 -5.02 20.32
C SER A 2 -8.06 -3.97 20.67
N ASN A 3 -6.92 -4.44 21.14
CA ASN A 3 -5.79 -3.59 21.42
C ASN A 3 -4.80 -3.65 20.24
N LEU A 4 -3.88 -2.71 20.15
CA LEU A 4 -2.93 -2.66 19.01
C LEU A 4 -2.05 -3.89 18.92
N ASN A 5 -1.80 -4.59 20.06
CA ASN A 5 -1.00 -5.81 20.06
C ASN A 5 -1.71 -6.98 19.36
N ASP A 6 -3.03 -6.92 19.22
CA ASP A 6 -3.81 -7.94 18.54
C ASP A 6 -4.01 -7.64 17.06
N LEU A 7 -3.50 -6.49 16.59
CA LEU A 7 -3.66 -6.07 15.21
C LEU A 7 -2.76 -6.90 14.30
N THR A 8 -3.37 -7.70 13.44
CA THR A 8 -2.67 -8.50 12.46
C THR A 8 -2.78 -7.84 11.09
N ILE A 9 -1.67 -7.78 10.37
CA ILE A 9 -1.67 -7.24 9.00
C ILE A 9 -1.88 -8.41 8.04
N PRO A 10 -3.01 -8.46 7.32
CA PRO A 10 -3.37 -9.61 6.48
C PRO A 10 -2.66 -9.57 5.11
N LEU A 11 -1.33 -9.56 5.11
CA LEU A 11 -0.54 -9.49 3.87
C LEU A 11 -0.84 -10.63 2.90
N SER A 12 -1.12 -11.82 3.43
CA SER A 12 -1.46 -12.98 2.60
C SER A 12 -2.80 -12.86 1.88
N ALA A 13 -3.64 -11.90 2.27
CA ALA A 13 -4.91 -11.65 1.59
C ALA A 13 -4.73 -10.87 0.28
N LEU A 14 -3.56 -10.24 0.07
CA LEU A 14 -3.27 -9.50 -1.16
C LEU A 14 -3.14 -10.44 -2.34
N ASP A 15 -3.93 -10.19 -3.38
CA ASP A 15 -3.87 -10.90 -4.65
C ASP A 15 -3.35 -9.94 -5.72
N PHE A 16 -2.08 -10.10 -6.09
CA PHE A 16 -1.45 -9.23 -7.08
C PHE A 16 -1.88 -9.62 -8.48
N THR A 17 -2.43 -8.67 -9.23
CA THR A 17 -2.80 -8.83 -10.63
C THR A 17 -1.70 -8.32 -11.56
N SER A 18 -0.80 -7.50 -11.03
CA SER A 18 0.40 -7.00 -11.71
C SER A 18 1.39 -6.52 -10.65
N ASP A 19 2.56 -6.02 -11.07
CA ASP A 19 3.52 -5.43 -10.13
C ASP A 19 3.00 -4.15 -9.46
N GLU A 20 1.97 -3.54 -10.02
CA GLU A 20 1.46 -2.25 -9.56
C GLU A 20 0.03 -2.31 -9.03
N THR A 21 -0.65 -3.46 -9.12
CA THR A 21 -2.04 -3.59 -8.69
C THR A 21 -2.26 -4.87 -7.89
N ALA A 22 -3.09 -4.75 -6.86
CA ALA A 22 -3.51 -5.88 -6.04
C ALA A 22 -4.92 -5.65 -5.53
N SER A 23 -5.54 -6.72 -5.05
CA SER A 23 -6.86 -6.64 -4.43
C SER A 23 -6.93 -7.55 -3.22
N ALA A 24 -7.87 -7.26 -2.33
CA ALA A 24 -8.17 -8.11 -1.18
C ALA A 24 -9.56 -7.78 -0.65
N THR A 25 -10.25 -8.79 -0.12
CA THR A 25 -11.57 -8.57 0.49
C THR A 25 -11.39 -8.10 1.94
N ALA A 26 -11.99 -6.96 2.27
CA ALA A 26 -11.90 -6.41 3.60
C ALA A 26 -12.64 -7.27 4.63
N ASP A 27 -12.04 -7.45 5.81
CA ASP A 27 -12.60 -8.19 6.93
C ASP A 27 -12.37 -7.40 8.22
N ASN A 28 -13.26 -6.45 8.50
CA ASN A 28 -13.18 -5.54 9.65
C ASN A 28 -11.82 -4.82 9.74
N TRP A 29 -11.30 -4.40 8.60
CA TRP A 29 -10.00 -3.75 8.56
C TRP A 29 -10.06 -2.32 9.08
N THR A 30 -9.08 -1.98 9.91
CA THR A 30 -8.86 -0.60 10.36
C THR A 30 -8.07 0.17 9.28
N VAL A 31 -8.05 1.48 9.43
CA VAL A 31 -7.22 2.36 8.59
C VAL A 31 -5.76 1.93 8.62
N ILE A 32 -5.25 1.49 9.79
CA ILE A 32 -3.87 1.03 9.92
C ILE A 32 -3.62 -0.18 9.01
N GLN A 33 -4.52 -1.16 9.02
CA GLN A 33 -4.39 -2.36 8.19
C GLN A 33 -4.43 -2.02 6.70
N VAL A 34 -5.38 -1.18 6.28
CA VAL A 34 -5.47 -0.74 4.88
C VAL A 34 -4.21 0.02 4.48
N GLY A 35 -3.72 0.89 5.34
CA GLY A 35 -2.51 1.68 5.09
C GLY A 35 -1.27 0.80 4.89
N VAL A 36 -1.07 -0.19 5.77
CA VAL A 36 0.08 -1.10 5.65
C VAL A 36 -0.03 -1.98 4.40
N LEU A 37 -1.25 -2.44 4.07
CA LEU A 37 -1.45 -3.20 2.83
C LEU A 37 -1.13 -2.36 1.60
N LEU A 38 -1.58 -1.10 1.57
CA LEU A 38 -1.26 -0.20 0.47
C LEU A 38 0.25 0.04 0.38
N GLN A 39 0.90 0.27 1.52
CA GLN A 39 2.36 0.45 1.57
C GLN A 39 3.07 -0.78 1.02
N ALA A 40 2.60 -1.99 1.35
CA ALA A 40 3.19 -3.23 0.84
C ALA A 40 3.08 -3.32 -0.69
N VAL A 41 1.94 -2.91 -1.25
CA VAL A 41 1.75 -2.88 -2.71
C VAL A 41 2.69 -1.88 -3.37
N VAL A 42 2.83 -0.68 -2.79
CA VAL A 42 3.74 0.36 -3.30
C VAL A 42 5.19 -0.11 -3.22
N GLU A 43 5.58 -0.75 -2.12
CA GLU A 43 6.93 -1.29 -1.94
C GLU A 43 7.22 -2.40 -2.95
N HIS A 44 6.27 -3.30 -3.19
CA HIS A 44 6.41 -4.34 -4.20
C HIS A 44 6.66 -3.74 -5.58
N HIS A 45 5.90 -2.71 -5.96
CA HIS A 45 6.05 -2.00 -7.23
C HIS A 45 7.42 -1.33 -7.31
N ALA A 46 7.84 -0.66 -6.24
CA ALA A 46 9.15 0.00 -6.21
C ALA A 46 10.30 -1.00 -6.37
N ARG A 47 10.21 -2.18 -5.75
CA ARG A 47 11.21 -3.24 -5.93
C ARG A 47 11.24 -3.76 -7.35
N SER A 48 10.10 -3.83 -8.02
CA SER A 48 10.00 -4.36 -9.37
C SER A 48 10.72 -3.50 -10.42
N VAL A 49 10.97 -2.22 -10.13
CA VAL A 49 11.65 -1.30 -11.05
C VAL A 49 13.15 -1.16 -10.75
N LEU A 50 13.67 -1.93 -9.78
CA LEU A 50 15.11 -1.96 -9.48
C LEU A 50 15.79 -3.00 -10.36
N ASP A 51 16.97 -2.64 -10.89
CA ASP A 51 17.84 -3.60 -11.58
C ASP A 51 18.68 -4.38 -10.56
N GLU A 52 19.09 -3.69 -9.50
CA GLU A 52 19.88 -4.28 -8.40
C GLU A 52 19.72 -3.44 -7.14
N GLY A 53 20.18 -3.99 -6.02
CA GLY A 53 20.09 -3.30 -4.73
C GLY A 53 18.78 -3.53 -4.03
N ASP A 54 18.52 -2.74 -3.01
CA ASP A 54 17.30 -2.82 -2.22
C ASP A 54 16.80 -1.41 -1.90
N ILE A 55 15.61 -1.33 -1.34
CA ILE A 55 14.98 -0.06 -0.98
C ILE A 55 14.65 -0.04 0.50
N HIS A 56 14.65 1.17 1.05
CA HIS A 56 14.24 1.44 2.43
C HIS A 56 13.29 2.60 2.43
N SER A 57 12.14 2.47 3.11
CA SER A 57 11.20 3.57 3.28
C SER A 57 11.83 4.64 4.18
N VAL A 58 11.90 5.86 3.70
CA VAL A 58 12.42 7.00 4.48
C VAL A 58 11.33 8.02 4.81
N SER A 59 10.20 7.96 4.13
CA SER A 59 9.05 8.82 4.41
C SER A 59 7.78 8.13 3.94
N VAL A 60 6.77 8.10 4.80
CA VAL A 60 5.44 7.57 4.46
C VAL A 60 4.40 8.55 4.98
N THR A 61 3.51 9.00 4.10
CA THR A 61 2.40 9.87 4.45
C THR A 61 1.10 9.24 3.97
N PHE A 62 0.11 9.21 4.83
CA PHE A 62 -1.23 8.71 4.50
C PHE A 62 -2.26 9.82 4.58
N ASP A 63 -3.10 9.91 3.55
CA ASP A 63 -4.30 10.75 3.55
C ASP A 63 -5.50 9.84 3.60
N VAL A 64 -6.27 9.90 4.67
CA VAL A 64 -7.41 9.01 4.92
C VAL A 64 -8.70 9.70 4.53
N SER A 65 -9.49 9.05 3.68
CA SER A 65 -10.78 9.58 3.20
C SER A 65 -11.98 8.84 3.79
N ALA A 66 -11.87 7.52 3.97
CA ALA A 66 -13.00 6.70 4.43
C ALA A 66 -12.51 5.37 4.99
N ASP A 67 -13.37 4.71 5.77
CA ASP A 67 -13.14 3.37 6.27
C ASP A 67 -13.52 2.33 5.20
N ALA A 68 -12.85 1.17 5.25
CA ALA A 68 -13.18 0.05 4.39
C ALA A 68 -14.45 -0.65 4.88
N ALA A 69 -15.36 -0.93 3.95
CA ALA A 69 -16.55 -1.73 4.23
C ALA A 69 -16.18 -3.22 4.21
N THR A 70 -16.57 -3.95 5.25
CA THR A 70 -16.33 -5.39 5.36
C THR A 70 -17.08 -6.16 4.27
N GLY A 71 -16.46 -7.20 3.74
CA GLY A 71 -17.04 -8.08 2.74
C GLY A 71 -16.93 -7.56 1.32
N THR A 72 -16.38 -6.37 1.13
CA THR A 72 -16.21 -5.75 -0.18
C THR A 72 -14.72 -5.74 -0.55
N GLN A 73 -14.43 -5.99 -1.82
CA GLN A 73 -13.07 -6.00 -2.33
C GLN A 73 -12.47 -4.59 -2.30
N VAL A 74 -11.26 -4.50 -1.77
CA VAL A 74 -10.43 -3.28 -1.82
C VAL A 74 -9.45 -3.44 -2.97
N GLU A 75 -9.35 -2.43 -3.81
CA GLU A 75 -8.40 -2.38 -4.90
C GLU A 75 -7.26 -1.45 -4.51
N PHE A 76 -6.03 -1.94 -4.70
CA PHE A 76 -4.80 -1.21 -4.40
C PHE A 76 -4.07 -0.94 -5.71
N GLU A 77 -3.71 0.31 -5.94
CA GLU A 77 -2.96 0.72 -7.13
C GLU A 77 -1.72 1.50 -6.70
N SER A 78 -0.60 1.22 -7.33
CA SER A 78 0.66 1.90 -7.07
C SER A 78 1.14 2.61 -8.32
N ARG A 79 1.83 3.73 -8.12
CA ARG A 79 2.44 4.49 -9.20
C ARG A 79 3.83 4.96 -8.78
N ILE A 80 4.79 4.83 -9.70
CA ILE A 80 6.11 5.44 -9.53
C ILE A 80 6.02 6.84 -10.11
N ASP A 81 6.10 7.86 -9.25
CA ASP A 81 5.99 9.26 -9.66
C ASP A 81 7.33 9.77 -10.20
N ARG A 82 8.42 9.33 -9.58
CA ARG A 82 9.76 9.73 -9.98
C ARG A 82 10.79 8.74 -9.44
N LYS A 83 11.78 8.41 -10.24
CA LYS A 83 12.92 7.59 -9.83
C LYS A 83 14.21 8.32 -10.18
N THR A 84 15.07 8.51 -9.17
CA THR A 84 16.43 9.01 -9.35
C THR A 84 17.40 7.87 -9.09
N ARG A 85 18.69 8.14 -9.13
CA ARG A 85 19.71 7.13 -8.86
C ARG A 85 19.67 6.65 -7.39
N THR A 86 19.22 7.49 -6.48
CA THR A 86 19.25 7.20 -5.03
C THR A 86 17.87 7.16 -4.36
N LEU A 87 16.81 7.63 -5.04
CA LEU A 87 15.48 7.76 -4.46
C LEU A 87 14.40 7.29 -5.44
N ILE A 88 13.33 6.75 -4.87
CA ILE A 88 12.08 6.47 -5.59
C ILE A 88 10.96 7.22 -4.87
N PHE A 89 10.23 8.04 -5.62
CA PHE A 89 9.02 8.72 -5.15
C PHE A 89 7.82 7.96 -5.72
N ALA A 90 7.01 7.41 -4.85
CA ALA A 90 5.88 6.59 -5.25
C ALA A 90 4.61 7.02 -4.52
N SER A 91 3.49 6.71 -5.10
CA SER A 91 2.18 6.93 -4.48
C SER A 91 1.28 5.72 -4.72
N GLY A 92 0.29 5.59 -3.87
CA GLY A 92 -0.68 4.52 -4.00
C GLY A 92 -2.05 4.97 -3.55
N VAL A 93 -3.07 4.25 -4.02
CA VAL A 93 -4.47 4.50 -3.68
C VAL A 93 -5.13 3.17 -3.33
N ALA A 94 -5.91 3.17 -2.25
CA ALA A 94 -6.80 2.08 -1.91
C ALA A 94 -8.23 2.57 -2.12
N LYS A 95 -9.05 1.79 -2.83
CA LYS A 95 -10.45 2.17 -3.12
C LYS A 95 -11.37 0.97 -3.09
N GLN A 96 -12.65 1.23 -2.86
CA GLN A 96 -13.73 0.24 -2.97
C GLN A 96 -14.79 0.83 -3.89
N ASN A 97 -15.09 0.16 -5.02
CA ASN A 97 -16.12 0.60 -5.98
C ASN A 97 -16.00 2.09 -6.33
N ASP A 98 -14.80 2.52 -6.71
CA ASP A 98 -14.49 3.92 -7.05
C ASP A 98 -14.52 4.91 -5.88
N ARG A 99 -14.81 4.44 -4.67
CA ARG A 99 -14.71 5.27 -3.47
C ARG A 99 -13.29 5.20 -2.92
N HIS A 100 -12.61 6.33 -2.85
CA HIS A 100 -11.28 6.42 -2.28
C HIS A 100 -11.33 6.21 -0.78
N LEU A 101 -10.50 5.29 -0.28
CA LEU A 101 -10.36 5.03 1.15
C LEU A 101 -9.13 5.74 1.71
N LEU A 102 -8.01 5.62 0.99
CA LEU A 102 -6.72 6.04 1.50
C LEU A 102 -5.78 6.31 0.32
N LYS A 103 -4.94 7.33 0.49
CA LYS A 103 -3.82 7.59 -0.41
C LYS A 103 -2.53 7.54 0.38
N ALA A 104 -1.50 6.92 -0.17
CA ALA A 104 -0.16 6.90 0.42
C ALA A 104 0.82 7.63 -0.49
N THR A 105 1.74 8.36 0.11
CA THR A 105 2.90 8.93 -0.58
C THR A 105 4.13 8.39 0.13
N VAL A 106 5.01 7.73 -0.61
CA VAL A 106 6.16 7.03 -0.03
C VAL A 106 7.43 7.45 -0.75
N VAL A 107 8.47 7.72 0.03
CA VAL A 107 9.82 7.95 -0.51
C VAL A 107 10.69 6.79 -0.04
N PHE A 108 11.35 6.14 -0.98
CA PHE A 108 12.31 5.07 -0.70
C PHE A 108 13.71 5.54 -1.07
N ARG A 109 14.69 5.13 -0.25
CA ARG A 109 16.09 5.27 -0.58
C ARG A 109 16.59 3.97 -1.19
N ILE A 110 17.35 4.06 -2.28
CA ILE A 110 17.98 2.92 -2.95
C ILE A 110 19.38 2.74 -2.38
N SER A 111 19.69 1.53 -1.98
CA SER A 111 21.00 1.22 -1.40
C SER A 111 21.71 0.10 -2.17
#